data_0d4133b4f57613dc54a5461012b97bd0
#
_entry.id   0d4133b4f57613dc54a5461012b97bd0
#
_cell.length_a   1.000
_cell.length_b   1.000
_cell.length_c   1.000
_cell.angle_alpha   90.00
_cell.angle_beta   90.00
_cell.angle_gamma   90.00
#
_symmetry.space_group_name_H-M   'P 1'
#
loop_
_entity.id
_entity.type
_entity.pdbx_description
1 polymer ?
#
loop_
_entity_poly.entity_id
_entity_poly.type
_entity_poly.pdbx_seq_one_letter_code
_entity_poly.pdbx_strand_id
1 'polypeptide(L)'
;MILQEHDYQVQAFSQPRQALQAVRKTPFDIALIDIKMPDLNGLELVEKIKAEDPRVAPVVMTAYPDVQTAAETMRLGCRDYITKPFREEQLLSAVERVSQEMGLIYTNEQELNRLIGQRIRQERLKQSLTLRQLSDRSELTTSQLSQVELGKNAASVWALARISGSLGKQLCELLAGL
;
A
#
# COMPACT_ATOMS: atom_id res chain seq x y z
N MET A 1 -7.04 -9.60 19.95
CA MET A 1 -7.25 -8.20 19.49
C MET A 1 -7.64 -8.26 18.03
N ILE A 2 -8.75 -7.61 17.62
CA ILE A 2 -9.38 -7.77 16.30
C ILE A 2 -8.38 -7.94 15.13
N LEU A 3 -7.48 -6.99 14.95
CA LEU A 3 -6.52 -7.04 13.83
C LEU A 3 -5.52 -8.21 13.89
N GLN A 4 -5.18 -8.70 15.08
CA GLN A 4 -4.28 -9.87 15.20
C GLN A 4 -4.97 -11.17 14.78
N GLU A 5 -6.29 -11.25 14.91
CA GLU A 5 -7.10 -12.40 14.47
C GLU A 5 -7.23 -12.45 12.94
N HIS A 6 -6.86 -11.35 12.26
CA HIS A 6 -6.83 -11.21 10.81
C HIS A 6 -5.40 -11.05 10.23
N ASP A 7 -4.43 -11.71 10.86
CA ASP A 7 -3.03 -11.83 10.41
C ASP A 7 -2.24 -10.50 10.34
N TYR A 8 -2.73 -9.42 10.97
CA TYR A 8 -1.95 -8.18 11.10
C TYR A 8 -0.98 -8.27 12.29
N GLN A 9 0.26 -7.82 12.07
CA GLN A 9 1.22 -7.62 13.16
C GLN A 9 0.91 -6.29 13.86
N VAL A 10 0.44 -6.37 15.11
CA VAL A 10 -0.04 -5.19 15.84
C VAL A 10 0.81 -4.91 17.08
N GLN A 11 1.24 -3.67 17.23
CA GLN A 11 1.81 -3.13 18.45
C GLN A 11 0.90 -2.03 19.00
N ALA A 12 0.49 -2.14 20.25
CA ALA A 12 -0.37 -1.16 20.91
C ALA A 12 0.43 -0.31 21.90
N PHE A 13 0.19 0.99 21.90
CA PHE A 13 0.84 1.96 22.76
C PHE A 13 -0.23 2.77 23.50
N SER A 14 -0.09 2.89 24.82
CA SER A 14 -0.94 3.76 25.66
C SER A 14 -0.42 5.20 25.74
N GLN A 15 0.85 5.41 25.40
CA GLN A 15 1.51 6.71 25.45
C GLN A 15 2.03 7.11 24.06
N PRO A 16 1.68 8.32 23.56
CA PRO A 16 2.12 8.81 22.25
C PRO A 16 3.65 8.83 22.07
N ARG A 17 4.39 9.14 23.12
CA ARG A 17 5.87 9.15 23.09
C ARG A 17 6.47 7.78 22.82
N GLN A 18 5.86 6.71 23.33
CA GLN A 18 6.32 5.34 23.08
C GLN A 18 6.06 4.94 21.63
N ALA A 19 4.92 5.32 21.06
CA ALA A 19 4.61 5.11 19.65
C ALA A 19 5.64 5.79 18.73
N LEU A 20 6.00 7.05 19.02
CA LEU A 20 7.04 7.77 18.27
C LEU A 20 8.41 7.11 18.37
N GLN A 21 8.78 6.62 19.56
CA GLN A 21 10.05 5.89 19.71
C GLN A 21 10.06 4.57 18.94
N ALA A 22 8.91 3.91 18.84
CA ALA A 22 8.78 2.67 18.08
C ALA A 22 8.90 2.93 16.57
N VAL A 23 8.25 3.96 16.03
CA VAL A 23 8.35 4.35 14.60
C VAL A 23 9.78 4.65 14.18
N ARG A 24 10.62 5.21 15.08
CA ARG A 24 12.05 5.44 14.82
C ARG A 24 12.89 4.17 14.70
N LYS A 25 12.45 3.09 15.34
CA LYS A 25 13.23 1.84 15.47
C LYS A 25 12.75 0.73 14.56
N THR A 26 11.47 0.72 14.27
CA THR A 26 10.78 -0.34 13.53
C THR A 26 9.88 0.28 12.48
N PRO A 27 9.90 -0.18 11.24
CA PRO A 27 8.96 0.29 10.23
C PRO A 27 7.53 -0.15 10.58
N PHE A 28 6.57 0.73 10.32
CA PHE A 28 5.15 0.46 10.39
C PHE A 28 4.50 0.88 9.08
N ASP A 29 3.51 0.13 8.64
CA ASP A 29 2.76 0.47 7.43
C ASP A 29 1.59 1.40 7.75
N ILE A 30 0.83 1.07 8.81
CA ILE A 30 -0.38 1.79 9.21
C ILE A 30 -0.30 2.17 10.69
N ALA A 31 -0.73 3.38 11.03
CA ALA A 31 -0.87 3.86 12.40
C ALA A 31 -2.34 4.21 12.69
N LEU A 32 -2.98 3.45 13.58
CA LEU A 32 -4.32 3.77 14.09
C LEU A 32 -4.20 4.72 15.28
N ILE A 33 -4.73 5.93 15.16
CA ILE A 33 -4.48 7.01 16.11
C ILE A 33 -5.81 7.57 16.63
N ASP A 34 -6.03 7.54 17.95
CA ASP A 34 -7.14 8.25 18.58
C ASP A 34 -6.84 9.76 18.59
N ILE A 35 -7.81 10.58 18.22
CA ILE A 35 -7.65 12.05 18.29
C ILE A 35 -7.57 12.51 19.76
N LYS A 36 -8.42 11.96 20.62
CA LYS A 36 -8.48 12.37 22.03
C LYS A 36 -7.63 11.45 22.89
N MET A 37 -6.40 11.85 23.07
CA MET A 37 -5.47 11.20 23.98
C MET A 37 -5.03 12.18 25.09
N PRO A 38 -4.74 11.70 26.31
CA PRO A 38 -4.02 12.51 27.30
C PRO A 38 -2.61 12.85 26.78
N ASP A 39 -2.07 13.98 27.18
CA ASP A 39 -0.70 14.45 26.93
C ASP A 39 -0.39 14.96 25.52
N LEU A 40 -0.99 14.44 24.46
CA LEU A 40 -0.74 14.86 23.10
C LEU A 40 -2.00 14.64 22.24
N ASN A 41 -2.38 15.67 21.48
CA ASN A 41 -3.48 15.53 20.51
C ASN A 41 -3.07 14.53 19.40
N GLY A 42 -4.02 13.66 19.00
CA GLY A 42 -3.77 12.67 17.94
C GLY A 42 -3.31 13.28 16.62
N LEU A 43 -3.78 14.46 16.27
CA LEU A 43 -3.33 15.16 15.05
C LEU A 43 -1.86 15.61 15.14
N GLU A 44 -1.41 16.09 16.29
CA GLU A 44 0.01 16.36 16.52
C GLU A 44 0.86 15.10 16.46
N LEU A 45 0.31 13.96 16.90
CA LEU A 45 1.00 12.66 16.77
C LEU A 45 1.12 12.25 15.31
N VAL A 46 0.10 12.47 14.49
CA VAL A 46 0.14 12.25 13.04
C VAL A 46 1.28 13.04 12.40
N GLU A 47 1.37 14.35 12.67
CA GLU A 47 2.43 15.22 12.14
C GLU A 47 3.82 14.69 12.50
N LYS A 48 4.02 14.31 13.77
CA LYS A 48 5.30 13.79 14.25
C LYS A 48 5.65 12.44 13.63
N ILE A 49 4.68 11.54 13.49
CA ILE A 49 4.88 10.25 12.81
C ILE A 49 5.27 10.47 11.34
N LYS A 50 4.55 11.35 10.63
CA LYS A 50 4.85 11.69 9.24
C LYS A 50 6.21 12.36 9.05
N ALA A 51 6.66 13.14 10.02
CA ALA A 51 8.00 13.73 10.02
C ALA A 51 9.11 12.68 10.22
N GLU A 52 8.87 11.64 11.04
CA GLU A 52 9.81 10.55 11.28
C GLU A 52 9.83 9.53 10.13
N ASP A 53 8.66 9.08 9.68
CA ASP A 53 8.52 8.18 8.52
C ASP A 53 7.31 8.58 7.65
N PRO A 54 7.54 9.26 6.53
CA PRO A 54 6.47 9.68 5.60
C PRO A 54 5.68 8.51 4.99
N ARG A 55 6.21 7.28 5.03
CA ARG A 55 5.56 6.09 4.45
C ARG A 55 4.42 5.56 5.31
N VAL A 56 4.47 5.78 6.62
CA VAL A 56 3.40 5.35 7.52
C VAL A 56 2.07 5.97 7.09
N ALA A 57 1.02 5.17 6.97
CA ALA A 57 -0.34 5.61 6.67
C ALA A 57 -1.14 5.83 7.97
N PRO A 58 -1.37 7.07 8.40
CA PRO A 58 -2.22 7.32 9.56
C PRO A 58 -3.68 7.09 9.22
N VAL A 59 -4.39 6.39 10.11
CA VAL A 59 -5.85 6.24 10.16
C VAL A 59 -6.31 6.79 11.50
N VAL A 60 -7.15 7.79 11.46
CA VAL A 60 -7.57 8.51 12.66
C VAL A 60 -8.89 7.96 13.18
N MET A 61 -8.98 7.78 14.51
CA MET A 61 -10.21 7.37 15.21
C MET A 61 -10.72 8.50 16.09
N THR A 62 -12.04 8.78 16.05
CA THR A 62 -12.64 9.83 16.88
C THR A 62 -14.04 9.49 17.36
N ALA A 63 -14.36 9.93 18.57
CA ALA A 63 -15.73 9.86 19.10
C ALA A 63 -16.59 11.07 18.71
N TYR A 64 -15.99 12.13 18.17
CA TYR A 64 -16.67 13.38 17.82
C TYR A 64 -16.33 13.78 16.39
N PRO A 65 -17.06 13.23 15.42
CA PRO A 65 -16.86 13.57 14.02
C PRO A 65 -17.38 14.99 13.76
N ASP A 66 -16.51 15.86 13.28
CA ASP A 66 -16.87 17.18 12.76
C ASP A 66 -16.11 17.45 11.45
N VAL A 67 -16.66 18.36 10.65
CA VAL A 67 -16.14 18.68 9.31
C VAL A 67 -14.74 19.31 9.39
N GLN A 68 -14.47 20.08 10.43
CA GLN A 68 -13.20 20.76 10.60
C GLN A 68 -12.08 19.77 10.91
N THR A 69 -12.33 18.88 11.87
CA THR A 69 -11.38 17.79 12.22
C THR A 69 -11.13 16.85 11.03
N ALA A 70 -12.18 16.52 10.26
CA ALA A 70 -12.02 15.70 9.06
C ALA A 70 -11.15 16.41 8.00
N ALA A 71 -11.36 17.70 7.75
CA ALA A 71 -10.57 18.47 6.81
C ALA A 71 -9.10 18.60 7.25
N GLU A 72 -8.85 18.78 8.54
CA GLU A 72 -7.51 18.85 9.12
C GLU A 72 -6.78 17.52 9.00
N THR A 73 -7.46 16.42 9.32
CA THR A 73 -6.97 15.04 9.15
C THR A 73 -6.49 14.79 7.71
N MET A 74 -7.29 15.18 6.72
CA MET A 74 -6.93 15.06 5.30
C MET A 74 -5.71 15.90 4.91
N ARG A 75 -5.59 17.13 5.44
CA ARG A 75 -4.43 18.00 5.19
C ARG A 75 -3.13 17.42 5.74
N LEU A 76 -3.20 16.69 6.85
CA LEU A 76 -2.07 16.02 7.48
C LEU A 76 -1.67 14.71 6.75
N GLY A 77 -2.39 14.34 5.68
CA GLY A 77 -2.11 13.16 4.89
C GLY A 77 -2.54 11.85 5.55
N CYS A 78 -3.56 11.92 6.42
CA CYS A 78 -4.23 10.71 6.88
C CYS A 78 -4.94 10.02 5.71
N ARG A 79 -4.93 8.70 5.72
CA ARG A 79 -5.52 7.91 4.65
C ARG A 79 -6.98 7.59 4.88
N ASP A 80 -7.39 7.49 6.14
CA ASP A 80 -8.76 7.20 6.49
C ASP A 80 -9.13 7.73 7.87
N TYR A 81 -10.42 7.65 8.20
CA TYR A 81 -11.02 8.22 9.37
C TYR A 81 -12.16 7.32 9.86
N ILE A 82 -12.13 6.94 11.13
CA ILE A 82 -13.09 6.01 11.73
C ILE A 82 -13.82 6.69 12.89
N THR A 83 -15.14 6.67 12.87
CA THR A 83 -15.97 7.23 13.96
C THR A 83 -16.22 6.18 15.03
N LYS A 84 -15.94 6.53 16.29
CA LYS A 84 -16.28 5.72 17.47
C LYS A 84 -17.73 5.99 17.92
N PRO A 85 -18.50 4.97 18.38
CA PRO A 85 -18.12 3.56 18.44
C PRO A 85 -18.15 2.92 17.05
N PHE A 86 -17.19 2.04 16.74
CA PHE A 86 -17.14 1.29 15.50
C PHE A 86 -17.29 -0.21 15.75
N ARG A 87 -17.83 -0.92 14.76
CA ARG A 87 -17.87 -2.37 14.72
C ARG A 87 -16.57 -2.92 14.12
N GLU A 88 -16.28 -4.17 14.43
CA GLU A 88 -15.10 -4.88 13.90
C GLU A 88 -14.97 -4.76 12.39
N GLU A 89 -16.05 -4.99 11.66
CA GLU A 89 -16.11 -4.91 10.19
C GLU A 89 -15.70 -3.52 9.66
N GLN A 90 -16.05 -2.46 10.39
CA GLN A 90 -15.69 -1.09 9.99
C GLN A 90 -14.19 -0.82 10.15
N LEU A 91 -13.59 -1.32 11.23
CA LEU A 91 -12.17 -1.23 11.47
C LEU A 91 -11.39 -2.02 10.40
N LEU A 92 -11.79 -3.27 10.17
CA LEU A 92 -11.17 -4.13 9.16
C LEU A 92 -11.27 -3.52 7.76
N SER A 93 -12.46 -3.07 7.35
CA SER A 93 -12.67 -2.44 6.03
C SER A 93 -11.82 -1.18 5.84
N ALA A 94 -11.62 -0.38 6.90
CA ALA A 94 -10.76 0.81 6.82
C ALA A 94 -9.28 0.42 6.66
N VAL A 95 -8.81 -0.56 7.45
CA VAL A 95 -7.42 -1.03 7.38
C VAL A 95 -7.15 -1.72 6.03
N GLU A 96 -8.06 -2.56 5.54
CA GLU A 96 -7.95 -3.22 4.24
C GLU A 96 -7.89 -2.21 3.09
N ARG A 97 -8.78 -1.21 3.09
CA ARG A 97 -8.80 -0.14 2.08
C ARG A 97 -7.47 0.60 2.03
N VAL A 98 -6.96 1.01 3.19
CA VAL A 98 -5.65 1.69 3.28
C VAL A 98 -4.52 0.77 2.84
N SER A 99 -4.56 -0.51 3.22
CA SER A 99 -3.57 -1.51 2.81
C SER A 99 -3.57 -1.72 1.29
N GLN A 100 -4.74 -1.74 0.66
CA GLN A 100 -4.88 -1.82 -0.80
C GLN A 100 -4.32 -0.57 -1.49
N GLU A 101 -4.67 0.62 -1.01
CA GLU A 101 -4.14 1.89 -1.54
C GLU A 101 -2.61 1.99 -1.46
N MET A 102 -2.04 1.39 -0.42
CA MET A 102 -0.59 1.32 -0.23
C MET A 102 0.07 0.16 -0.99
N GLY A 103 -0.70 -0.70 -1.63
CA GLY A 103 -0.20 -1.90 -2.30
C GLY A 103 0.34 -2.98 -1.35
N LEU A 104 -0.08 -2.97 -0.07
CA LEU A 104 0.35 -3.95 0.93
C LEU A 104 -0.45 -5.26 0.83
N ILE A 105 -1.68 -5.19 0.36
CA ILE A 105 -2.58 -6.33 0.21
C ILE A 105 -3.25 -6.26 -1.16
N TYR A 106 -3.11 -7.32 -1.91
CA TYR A 106 -3.91 -7.56 -3.10
C TYR A 106 -4.95 -8.65 -2.76
N THR A 107 -6.20 -8.26 -2.59
CA THR A 107 -7.30 -9.18 -2.29
C THR A 107 -7.71 -10.02 -3.49
N ASN A 108 -7.22 -9.68 -4.67
CA ASN A 108 -7.55 -10.37 -5.90
C ASN A 108 -6.30 -10.57 -6.77
N GLU A 109 -5.90 -11.84 -6.94
CA GLU A 109 -4.81 -12.23 -7.84
C GLU A 109 -4.99 -11.68 -9.26
N GLN A 110 -6.23 -11.63 -9.75
CA GLN A 110 -6.54 -11.11 -11.07
C GLN A 110 -6.21 -9.62 -11.18
N GLU A 111 -6.49 -8.85 -10.14
CA GLU A 111 -6.19 -7.41 -10.11
C GLU A 111 -4.68 -7.17 -10.10
N LEU A 112 -3.93 -7.90 -9.29
CA LEU A 112 -2.47 -7.84 -9.27
C LEU A 112 -1.88 -8.18 -10.65
N ASN A 113 -2.34 -9.28 -11.24
CA ASN A 113 -1.89 -9.69 -12.60
C ASN A 113 -2.21 -8.62 -13.64
N ARG A 114 -3.38 -7.99 -13.55
CA ARG A 114 -3.79 -6.88 -14.43
C ARG A 114 -2.86 -5.68 -14.30
N LEU A 115 -2.54 -5.27 -13.08
CA LEU A 115 -1.66 -4.13 -12.80
C LEU A 115 -0.23 -4.39 -13.29
N ILE A 116 0.32 -5.56 -12.99
CA ILE A 116 1.64 -5.99 -13.50
C ILE A 116 1.65 -5.99 -15.02
N GLY A 117 0.64 -6.59 -15.64
CA GLY A 117 0.52 -6.69 -17.09
C GLY A 117 0.44 -5.31 -17.76
N GLN A 118 -0.35 -4.40 -17.22
CA GLN A 118 -0.46 -3.03 -17.71
C GLN A 118 0.88 -2.29 -17.62
N ARG A 119 1.61 -2.44 -16.52
CA ARG A 119 2.92 -1.82 -16.34
C ARG A 119 3.94 -2.34 -17.35
N ILE A 120 4.02 -3.66 -17.53
CA ILE A 120 4.87 -4.28 -18.53
C ILE A 120 4.57 -3.69 -19.92
N ARG A 121 3.29 -3.64 -20.29
CA ARG A 121 2.85 -3.07 -21.56
C ARG A 121 3.23 -1.59 -21.71
N GLN A 122 3.06 -0.78 -20.68
CA GLN A 122 3.45 0.64 -20.70
C GLN A 122 4.95 0.81 -20.92
N GLU A 123 5.78 0.07 -20.17
CA GLU A 123 7.25 0.14 -20.31
C GLU A 123 7.72 -0.33 -21.71
N ARG A 124 7.09 -1.37 -22.24
CA ARG A 124 7.36 -1.83 -23.62
C ARG A 124 7.02 -0.74 -24.64
N LEU A 125 5.85 -0.14 -24.52
CA LEU A 125 5.38 0.91 -25.45
C LEU A 125 6.22 2.19 -25.35
N LYS A 126 6.69 2.59 -24.16
CA LYS A 126 7.62 3.72 -23.97
C LYS A 126 8.92 3.52 -24.76
N GLN A 127 9.35 2.26 -24.95
CA GLN A 127 10.52 1.90 -25.73
C GLN A 127 10.20 1.59 -27.21
N SER A 128 8.93 1.81 -27.64
CA SER A 128 8.45 1.52 -28.98
C SER A 128 8.66 0.05 -29.42
N LEU A 129 8.69 -0.87 -28.46
CA LEU A 129 8.89 -2.29 -28.74
C LEU A 129 7.57 -2.97 -29.11
N THR A 130 7.62 -3.82 -30.15
CA THR A 130 6.53 -4.76 -30.45
C THR A 130 6.56 -5.95 -29.49
N LEU A 131 5.44 -6.67 -29.38
CA LEU A 131 5.40 -7.93 -28.60
C LEU A 131 6.45 -8.94 -29.10
N ARG A 132 6.66 -9.00 -30.42
CA ARG A 132 7.68 -9.90 -31.02
C ARG A 132 9.09 -9.53 -30.60
N GLN A 133 9.44 -8.26 -30.63
CA GLN A 133 10.76 -7.79 -30.18
C GLN A 133 11.00 -8.04 -28.71
N LEU A 134 9.99 -7.86 -27.85
CA LEU A 134 10.09 -8.20 -26.43
C LEU A 134 10.19 -9.73 -26.24
N SER A 135 9.45 -10.52 -27.04
CA SER A 135 9.54 -11.99 -27.08
C SER A 135 10.96 -12.46 -27.37
N ASP A 136 11.56 -11.93 -28.44
CA ASP A 136 12.90 -12.30 -28.86
C ASP A 136 13.96 -11.97 -27.77
N ARG A 137 13.78 -10.87 -27.00
CA ARG A 137 14.69 -10.45 -25.93
C ARG A 137 14.49 -11.23 -24.62
N SER A 138 13.23 -11.57 -24.29
CA SER A 138 12.89 -12.22 -23.01
C SER A 138 12.88 -13.74 -23.10
N GLU A 139 13.02 -14.31 -24.29
CA GLU A 139 12.89 -15.75 -24.59
C GLU A 139 11.53 -16.33 -24.13
N LEU A 140 10.51 -15.49 -24.04
CA LEU A 140 9.12 -15.86 -23.83
C LEU A 140 8.39 -15.80 -25.17
N THR A 141 7.38 -16.62 -25.35
CA THR A 141 6.57 -16.54 -26.57
C THR A 141 5.71 -15.28 -26.59
N THR A 142 5.39 -14.78 -27.79
CA THR A 142 4.49 -13.64 -27.96
C THR A 142 3.12 -13.89 -27.32
N SER A 143 2.64 -15.14 -27.35
CA SER A 143 1.39 -15.55 -26.70
C SER A 143 1.47 -15.42 -25.18
N GLN A 144 2.57 -15.90 -24.56
CA GLN A 144 2.78 -15.76 -23.11
C GLN A 144 2.85 -14.30 -22.70
N LEU A 145 3.62 -13.48 -23.40
CA LEU A 145 3.71 -12.04 -23.14
C LEU A 145 2.36 -11.34 -23.29
N SER A 146 1.59 -11.67 -24.33
CA SER A 146 0.26 -11.12 -24.53
C SER A 146 -0.69 -11.47 -23.36
N GLN A 147 -0.66 -12.72 -22.87
CA GLN A 147 -1.50 -13.13 -21.74
C GLN A 147 -1.07 -12.42 -20.44
N VAL A 148 0.22 -12.24 -20.22
CA VAL A 148 0.75 -11.47 -19.08
C VAL A 148 0.36 -10.00 -19.18
N GLU A 149 0.56 -9.34 -20.32
CA GLU A 149 0.19 -7.93 -20.51
C GLU A 149 -1.32 -7.67 -20.36
N LEU A 150 -2.15 -8.66 -20.66
CA LEU A 150 -3.60 -8.61 -20.47
C LEU A 150 -4.04 -8.98 -19.04
N GLY A 151 -3.10 -9.39 -18.17
CA GLY A 151 -3.40 -9.86 -16.82
C GLY A 151 -4.21 -11.15 -16.75
N LYS A 152 -4.26 -11.92 -17.85
CA LYS A 152 -5.02 -13.18 -17.93
C LYS A 152 -4.31 -14.36 -17.28
N ASN A 153 -2.98 -14.32 -17.23
CA ASN A 153 -2.13 -15.33 -16.60
C ASN A 153 -1.13 -14.67 -15.67
N ALA A 154 -0.94 -15.28 -14.50
CA ALA A 154 0.14 -14.91 -13.60
C ALA A 154 1.49 -15.23 -14.24
N ALA A 155 2.41 -14.27 -14.21
CA ALA A 155 3.78 -14.52 -14.60
C ALA A 155 4.58 -15.05 -13.42
N SER A 156 5.38 -16.12 -13.63
CA SER A 156 6.32 -16.57 -12.61
C SER A 156 7.34 -15.46 -12.29
N VAL A 157 7.93 -15.49 -11.09
CA VAL A 157 9.01 -14.56 -10.72
C VAL A 157 10.15 -14.59 -11.74
N TRP A 158 10.47 -15.78 -12.27
CA TRP A 158 11.48 -15.94 -13.31
C TRP A 158 11.09 -15.25 -14.62
N ALA A 159 9.82 -15.39 -15.06
CA ALA A 159 9.33 -14.71 -16.26
C ALA A 159 9.35 -13.17 -16.06
N LEU A 160 8.94 -12.68 -14.89
CA LEU A 160 9.02 -11.24 -14.56
C LEU A 160 10.47 -10.72 -14.57
N ALA A 161 11.43 -11.48 -14.05
CA ALA A 161 12.84 -11.11 -14.06
C ALA A 161 13.39 -11.02 -15.50
N ARG A 162 13.00 -11.94 -16.41
CA ARG A 162 13.38 -11.90 -17.82
C ARG A 162 12.76 -10.72 -18.57
N ILE A 163 11.47 -10.46 -18.34
CA ILE A 163 10.77 -9.31 -18.91
C ILE A 163 11.42 -7.99 -18.45
N SER A 164 11.65 -7.84 -17.14
CA SER A 164 12.26 -6.62 -16.60
C SER A 164 13.67 -6.38 -17.14
N GLY A 165 14.51 -7.42 -17.17
CA GLY A 165 15.84 -7.35 -17.77
C GLY A 165 15.82 -6.98 -19.26
N SER A 166 14.85 -7.52 -20.02
CA SER A 166 14.66 -7.22 -21.45
C SER A 166 14.19 -5.77 -21.69
N LEU A 167 13.57 -5.16 -20.70
CA LEU A 167 13.18 -3.75 -20.68
C LEU A 167 14.24 -2.83 -20.07
N GLY A 168 15.42 -3.37 -19.68
CA GLY A 168 16.51 -2.60 -19.07
C GLY A 168 16.17 -2.10 -17.66
N LYS A 169 15.30 -2.82 -16.93
CA LYS A 169 14.87 -2.47 -15.58
C LYS A 169 15.19 -3.56 -14.57
N GLN A 170 15.31 -3.17 -13.31
CA GLN A 170 15.32 -4.14 -12.22
C GLN A 170 13.90 -4.63 -11.93
N LEU A 171 13.76 -5.86 -11.43
CA LEU A 171 12.45 -6.42 -11.08
C LEU A 171 11.73 -5.56 -10.04
N CYS A 172 12.46 -5.05 -9.05
CA CYS A 172 11.90 -4.16 -8.02
C CYS A 172 11.34 -2.85 -8.61
N GLU A 173 11.98 -2.29 -9.65
CA GLU A 173 11.49 -1.08 -10.34
C GLU A 173 10.20 -1.38 -11.13
N LEU A 174 10.12 -2.56 -11.73
CA LEU A 174 8.92 -2.98 -12.46
C LEU A 174 7.74 -3.16 -11.52
N LEU A 175 7.96 -3.58 -10.29
CA LEU A 175 6.94 -3.84 -9.28
C LEU A 175 6.72 -2.67 -8.30
N ALA A 176 7.55 -1.63 -8.33
CA ALA A 176 7.47 -0.51 -7.39
C ALA A 176 6.14 0.24 -7.47
N GLY A 177 5.46 0.40 -6.34
CA GLY A 177 4.19 1.14 -6.23
C GLY A 177 3.00 0.46 -6.95
N LEU A 178 3.07 -0.87 -7.12
CA LEU A 178 1.90 -1.69 -7.47
C LEU A 178 1.04 -1.86 -6.23
#